data_8b22612267e059c782ffc00ef933b942
#
_entry.id   8b22612267e059c782ffc00ef933b942
#
_cell.length_a   1.000
_cell.length_b   1.000
_cell.length_c   1.000
_cell.angle_alpha   90.00
_cell.angle_beta   90.00
_cell.angle_gamma   90.00
#
_symmetry.space_group_name_H-M   'P 1'
#
loop_
_entity.id
_entity.type
_entity.pdbx_description
1 polymer ?
#
loop_
_entity_poly.entity_id
_entity_poly.type
_entity_poly.pdbx_seq_one_letter_code
_entity_poly.pdbx_strand_id
1 'polypeptide(L)'
;MCIRDSPNTAQRVAEKLAEKRETSRETGNEAVTESAKHGRFRVMTLNCRFGRANAAAIVSAVKKHDIAVLALQELTDDLVAQLDASGLSDLLPYRQLGESKGTDNGGFNGVWIRIEPSDMSPVTAVIPAADVPGVCFPIDSMRGITFVSAHPKSPMRGCREWSAGIIGLGELATTQKQGDITVVLGDLNSGTDHPSFRKLLNAGFKDAALCEAKGRHATFPSWLPWPRIILDHVLFTKGLDASDVSSFCVEGSDHLALAATLTLK
;
A
#
# COMPACT_ATOMS: atom_id res chain seq x y z
N MET A 1 22.57 -55.42 -17.64
CA MET A 1 21.64 -54.60 -18.39
C MET A 1 21.07 -53.60 -17.41
N CYS A 2 21.69 -52.41 -17.32
CA CYS A 2 21.27 -51.38 -16.34
C CYS A 2 20.10 -50.59 -16.94
N ILE A 3 18.97 -50.68 -16.28
CA ILE A 3 17.78 -49.84 -16.56
C ILE A 3 18.11 -48.44 -16.03
N ARG A 4 18.30 -47.47 -16.92
CA ARG A 4 18.38 -46.06 -16.56
C ARG A 4 16.97 -45.59 -16.22
N ASP A 5 16.73 -45.25 -14.94
CA ASP A 5 15.50 -44.61 -14.52
C ASP A 5 15.34 -43.26 -15.24
N SER A 6 14.31 -43.15 -16.06
CA SER A 6 13.90 -41.89 -16.65
C SER A 6 13.25 -41.00 -15.56
N PRO A 7 13.62 -39.74 -15.44
CA PRO A 7 12.96 -38.85 -14.49
C PRO A 7 11.45 -38.83 -14.71
N ASN A 8 10.71 -39.03 -13.64
CA ASN A 8 9.25 -39.11 -13.61
C ASN A 8 8.65 -37.84 -14.25
N THR A 9 7.59 -37.99 -15.03
CA THR A 9 6.88 -36.91 -15.73
C THR A 9 6.47 -35.78 -14.78
N ALA A 10 6.13 -36.12 -13.52
CA ALA A 10 5.82 -35.14 -12.47
C ALA A 10 7.01 -34.24 -12.10
N GLN A 11 8.21 -34.79 -12.08
CA GLN A 11 9.45 -34.06 -11.79
C GLN A 11 9.83 -33.10 -12.93
N ARG A 12 9.64 -33.48 -14.16
CA ARG A 12 9.84 -32.63 -15.36
C ARG A 12 8.80 -31.48 -15.44
N VAL A 13 7.56 -31.73 -14.99
CA VAL A 13 6.53 -30.70 -14.93
C VAL A 13 6.85 -29.71 -13.82
N ALA A 14 7.33 -30.18 -12.67
CA ALA A 14 7.76 -29.33 -11.56
C ALA A 14 8.97 -28.45 -11.92
N GLU A 15 9.98 -29.03 -12.62
CA GLU A 15 11.15 -28.30 -13.11
C GLU A 15 10.75 -27.22 -14.14
N LYS A 16 9.90 -27.56 -15.11
CA LYS A 16 9.38 -26.56 -16.10
C LYS A 16 8.52 -25.46 -15.47
N LEU A 17 7.77 -25.77 -14.41
CA LEU A 17 7.02 -24.77 -13.67
C LEU A 17 7.93 -23.88 -12.82
N ALA A 18 9.01 -24.42 -12.25
CA ALA A 18 10.02 -23.66 -11.54
C ALA A 18 10.78 -22.72 -12.48
N GLU A 19 11.23 -23.23 -13.63
CA GLU A 19 11.92 -22.47 -14.68
C GLU A 19 11.05 -21.34 -15.25
N LYS A 20 9.75 -21.61 -15.45
CA LYS A 20 8.78 -20.60 -15.89
C LYS A 20 8.47 -19.55 -14.83
N ARG A 21 8.55 -19.91 -13.54
CA ARG A 21 8.44 -18.97 -12.41
C ARG A 21 9.68 -18.09 -12.29
N GLU A 22 10.86 -18.66 -12.47
CA GLU A 22 12.15 -17.96 -12.42
C GLU A 22 12.28 -16.95 -13.56
N THR A 23 11.95 -17.34 -14.78
CA THR A 23 11.93 -16.44 -15.97
C THR A 23 10.88 -15.34 -15.82
N SER A 24 9.71 -15.62 -15.23
CA SER A 24 8.69 -14.60 -14.93
C SER A 24 9.11 -13.66 -13.80
N ARG A 25 9.93 -14.12 -12.84
CA ARG A 25 10.55 -13.28 -11.80
C ARG A 25 11.61 -12.35 -12.40
N GLU A 26 12.48 -12.87 -13.25
CA GLU A 26 13.55 -12.08 -13.88
C GLU A 26 12.98 -10.99 -14.79
N THR A 27 12.05 -11.32 -15.68
CA THR A 27 11.43 -10.33 -16.58
C THR A 27 10.54 -9.31 -15.83
N GLY A 28 9.85 -9.73 -14.77
CA GLY A 28 9.11 -8.84 -13.90
C GLY A 28 10.03 -7.87 -13.13
N ASN A 29 11.14 -8.36 -12.62
CA ASN A 29 12.13 -7.58 -11.88
C ASN A 29 12.88 -6.58 -12.80
N GLU A 30 13.21 -6.97 -14.02
CA GLU A 30 13.87 -6.08 -15.00
C GLU A 30 12.97 -4.91 -15.43
N ALA A 31 11.70 -5.15 -15.75
CA ALA A 31 10.75 -4.11 -16.14
C ALA A 31 10.47 -3.10 -15.01
N VAL A 32 10.53 -3.56 -13.76
CA VAL A 32 10.27 -2.72 -12.57
C VAL A 32 11.51 -1.97 -12.15
N THR A 33 12.68 -2.57 -12.28
CA THR A 33 13.96 -1.87 -12.10
C THR A 33 14.07 -0.72 -13.13
N GLU A 34 13.53 -0.92 -14.32
CA GLU A 34 13.44 0.12 -15.35
C GLU A 34 12.40 1.20 -15.01
N SER A 35 11.21 0.83 -14.55
CA SER A 35 10.18 1.80 -14.12
C SER A 35 10.61 2.62 -12.90
N ALA A 36 11.28 2.00 -11.94
CA ALA A 36 11.86 2.69 -10.79
C ALA A 36 13.07 3.58 -11.17
N LYS A 37 13.89 3.15 -12.12
CA LYS A 37 14.93 3.99 -12.74
C LYS A 37 14.34 5.22 -13.44
N HIS A 38 13.09 5.13 -13.92
CA HIS A 38 12.33 6.26 -14.46
C HIS A 38 11.51 7.01 -13.39
N GLY A 39 11.65 6.65 -12.09
CA GLY A 39 10.99 7.32 -10.97
C GLY A 39 9.46 7.25 -11.00
N ARG A 40 8.90 6.17 -11.53
CA ARG A 40 7.45 5.97 -11.63
C ARG A 40 7.01 4.77 -10.79
N PHE A 41 6.04 4.99 -9.89
CA PHE A 41 5.52 3.98 -8.97
C PHE A 41 4.00 3.86 -9.10
N ARG A 42 3.49 2.67 -9.35
CA ARG A 42 2.07 2.38 -9.21
C ARG A 42 1.80 1.92 -7.79
N VAL A 43 1.00 2.68 -7.05
CA VAL A 43 0.70 2.43 -5.63
C VAL A 43 -0.77 2.06 -5.46
N MET A 44 -1.07 1.28 -4.43
CA MET A 44 -2.44 0.88 -4.07
C MET A 44 -2.60 0.87 -2.56
N THR A 45 -3.76 1.33 -2.07
CA THR A 45 -4.20 1.14 -0.68
C THR A 45 -5.55 0.43 -0.62
N LEU A 46 -5.76 -0.36 0.44
CA LEU A 46 -7.02 -1.06 0.69
C LEU A 46 -7.20 -1.32 2.20
N ASN A 47 -8.32 -0.90 2.76
CA ASN A 47 -8.79 -1.39 4.05
C ASN A 47 -9.33 -2.83 3.88
N CYS A 48 -8.81 -3.78 4.65
CA CYS A 48 -9.09 -5.21 4.54
C CYS A 48 -10.27 -5.67 5.38
N ARG A 49 -11.03 -4.76 5.99
CA ARG A 49 -12.23 -5.07 6.78
C ARG A 49 -11.99 -6.18 7.80
N PHE A 50 -11.15 -5.93 8.81
CA PHE A 50 -10.80 -6.94 9.85
C PHE A 50 -10.29 -8.26 9.25
N GLY A 51 -9.45 -8.19 8.24
CA GLY A 51 -8.88 -9.36 7.58
C GLY A 51 -9.87 -10.16 6.73
N ARG A 52 -11.04 -9.61 6.38
CA ARG A 52 -12.09 -10.30 5.60
C ARG A 52 -11.90 -10.16 4.08
N ALA A 53 -11.03 -9.28 3.63
CA ALA A 53 -10.72 -9.15 2.21
C ALA A 53 -10.12 -10.45 1.66
N ASN A 54 -10.52 -10.83 0.45
CA ASN A 54 -10.05 -12.04 -0.19
C ASN A 54 -8.60 -11.90 -0.65
N ALA A 55 -7.69 -12.69 -0.07
CA ALA A 55 -6.26 -12.64 -0.36
C ALA A 55 -5.94 -12.87 -1.84
N ALA A 56 -6.58 -13.85 -2.49
CA ALA A 56 -6.37 -14.13 -3.92
C ALA A 56 -6.85 -12.96 -4.80
N ALA A 57 -7.94 -12.29 -4.41
CA ALA A 57 -8.42 -11.09 -5.10
C ALA A 57 -7.46 -9.91 -4.95
N ILE A 58 -6.85 -9.72 -3.77
CA ILE A 58 -5.80 -8.72 -3.55
C ILE A 58 -4.60 -8.99 -4.46
N VAL A 59 -4.08 -10.24 -4.44
CA VAL A 59 -2.93 -10.64 -5.29
C VAL A 59 -3.25 -10.48 -6.77
N SER A 60 -4.45 -10.84 -7.20
CA SER A 60 -4.91 -10.63 -8.58
C SER A 60 -4.94 -9.14 -8.95
N ALA A 61 -5.40 -8.27 -8.03
CA ALA A 61 -5.42 -6.82 -8.24
C ALA A 61 -3.99 -6.26 -8.35
N VAL A 62 -3.07 -6.67 -7.47
CA VAL A 62 -1.65 -6.30 -7.53
C VAL A 62 -1.05 -6.64 -8.89
N LYS A 63 -1.29 -7.85 -9.39
CA LYS A 63 -0.80 -8.29 -10.70
C LYS A 63 -1.45 -7.54 -11.85
N LYS A 64 -2.78 -7.43 -11.84
CA LYS A 64 -3.58 -6.79 -12.92
C LYS A 64 -3.24 -5.32 -13.10
N HIS A 65 -3.01 -4.60 -12.00
CA HIS A 65 -2.76 -3.17 -12.02
C HIS A 65 -1.27 -2.82 -11.91
N ASP A 66 -0.38 -3.82 -11.98
CA ASP A 66 1.08 -3.67 -11.87
C ASP A 66 1.52 -2.84 -10.66
N ILE A 67 0.98 -3.18 -9.49
CA ILE A 67 1.25 -2.46 -8.25
C ILE A 67 2.69 -2.70 -7.79
N ALA A 68 3.42 -1.63 -7.57
CA ALA A 68 4.80 -1.66 -7.04
C ALA A 68 4.85 -1.46 -5.51
N VAL A 69 3.86 -0.74 -4.95
CA VAL A 69 3.71 -0.51 -3.51
C VAL A 69 2.26 -0.75 -3.10
N LEU A 70 2.05 -1.63 -2.13
CA LEU A 70 0.75 -1.98 -1.58
C LEU A 70 0.70 -1.62 -0.10
N ALA A 71 -0.27 -0.82 0.30
CA ALA A 71 -0.58 -0.53 1.70
C ALA A 71 -1.92 -1.16 2.08
N LEU A 72 -1.94 -1.94 3.14
CA LEU A 72 -3.14 -2.60 3.65
C LEU A 72 -3.41 -2.15 5.08
N GLN A 73 -4.69 -1.95 5.41
CA GLN A 73 -5.18 -1.60 6.73
C GLN A 73 -6.14 -2.67 7.23
N GLU A 74 -6.37 -2.71 8.52
CA GLU A 74 -7.21 -3.72 9.20
C GLU A 74 -6.76 -5.16 8.90
N LEU A 75 -5.46 -5.39 8.90
CA LEU A 75 -4.86 -6.71 8.74
C LEU A 75 -5.05 -7.57 9.98
N THR A 76 -5.09 -8.87 9.76
CA THR A 76 -4.94 -9.92 10.76
C THR A 76 -3.81 -10.86 10.36
N ASP A 77 -3.23 -11.58 11.33
CA ASP A 77 -2.18 -12.57 11.04
C ASP A 77 -2.67 -13.64 10.05
N ASP A 78 -3.93 -14.05 10.16
CA ASP A 78 -4.55 -15.02 9.25
C ASP A 78 -4.58 -14.49 7.80
N LEU A 79 -4.96 -13.22 7.60
CA LEU A 79 -4.96 -12.65 6.25
C LEU A 79 -3.54 -12.53 5.71
N VAL A 80 -2.57 -12.15 6.52
CA VAL A 80 -1.16 -12.09 6.10
C VAL A 80 -0.67 -13.46 5.66
N ALA A 81 -0.98 -14.52 6.42
CA ALA A 81 -0.65 -15.89 6.02
C ALA A 81 -1.33 -16.31 4.71
N GLN A 82 -2.59 -15.92 4.49
CA GLN A 82 -3.31 -16.18 3.24
C GLN A 82 -2.72 -15.40 2.06
N LEU A 83 -2.27 -14.17 2.25
CA LEU A 83 -1.58 -13.37 1.22
C LEU A 83 -0.27 -14.04 0.79
N ASP A 84 0.53 -14.53 1.76
CA ASP A 84 1.76 -15.27 1.48
C ASP A 84 1.46 -16.58 0.72
N ALA A 85 0.47 -17.35 1.17
CA ALA A 85 0.04 -18.57 0.50
C ALA A 85 -0.52 -18.32 -0.92
N SER A 86 -1.08 -17.14 -1.17
CA SER A 86 -1.59 -16.71 -2.48
C SER A 86 -0.50 -16.16 -3.40
N GLY A 87 0.76 -16.06 -2.96
CA GLY A 87 1.91 -15.65 -3.75
C GLY A 87 2.14 -14.13 -3.80
N LEU A 88 1.66 -13.38 -2.81
CA LEU A 88 1.95 -11.93 -2.73
C LEU A 88 3.45 -11.67 -2.65
N SER A 89 4.19 -12.46 -1.88
CA SER A 89 5.64 -12.36 -1.71
C SER A 89 6.42 -12.61 -3.02
N ASP A 90 5.84 -13.29 -4.01
CA ASP A 90 6.44 -13.42 -5.33
C ASP A 90 6.36 -12.13 -6.16
N LEU A 91 5.38 -11.28 -5.89
CA LEU A 91 5.16 -10.01 -6.58
C LEU A 91 5.77 -8.82 -5.82
N LEU A 92 5.67 -8.84 -4.49
CA LEU A 92 6.11 -7.79 -3.56
C LEU A 92 6.90 -8.44 -2.42
N PRO A 93 8.19 -8.76 -2.63
CA PRO A 93 8.99 -9.59 -1.72
C PRO A 93 9.34 -8.92 -0.39
N TYR A 94 9.31 -7.58 -0.32
CA TYR A 94 9.69 -6.85 0.88
C TYR A 94 8.44 -6.28 1.55
N ARG A 95 8.35 -6.44 2.87
CA ARG A 95 7.22 -5.91 3.64
C ARG A 95 7.64 -5.42 5.02
N GLN A 96 6.94 -4.41 5.50
CA GLN A 96 6.94 -4.00 6.89
C GLN A 96 5.52 -4.05 7.44
N LEU A 97 5.34 -4.72 8.55
CA LEU A 97 4.08 -4.80 9.29
C LEU A 97 4.18 -3.96 10.57
N GLY A 98 3.07 -3.34 10.95
CA GLY A 98 2.88 -2.85 12.31
C GLY A 98 2.57 -4.00 13.26
N GLU A 99 2.65 -3.74 14.56
CA GLU A 99 2.28 -4.71 15.58
C GLU A 99 0.78 -4.71 15.84
N SER A 100 0.22 -5.91 16.06
CA SER A 100 -1.18 -6.04 16.49
C SER A 100 -1.32 -5.58 17.95
N LYS A 101 -2.22 -4.62 18.19
CA LYS A 101 -2.46 -4.05 19.51
C LYS A 101 -3.96 -4.10 19.85
N GLY A 102 -4.29 -4.27 21.12
CA GLY A 102 -5.69 -4.23 21.58
C GLY A 102 -6.37 -2.87 21.41
N THR A 103 -5.59 -1.82 21.12
CA THR A 103 -6.06 -0.46 20.84
C THR A 103 -6.28 -0.18 19.35
N ASP A 104 -5.97 -1.14 18.48
CA ASP A 104 -6.09 -1.00 17.04
C ASP A 104 -7.51 -0.70 16.60
N ASN A 105 -7.62 0.00 15.48
CA ASN A 105 -8.91 0.41 14.91
C ASN A 105 -9.61 -0.71 14.13
N GLY A 106 -9.20 -1.95 14.32
CA GLY A 106 -9.78 -3.12 13.66
C GLY A 106 -8.76 -4.07 13.07
N GLY A 107 -7.51 -3.98 13.48
CA GLY A 107 -6.37 -4.73 13.00
C GLY A 107 -5.18 -3.83 12.78
N PHE A 108 -4.06 -4.41 12.35
CA PHE A 108 -2.82 -3.67 12.13
C PHE A 108 -2.67 -3.24 10.66
N ASN A 109 -1.65 -2.40 10.42
CA ASN A 109 -1.31 -1.90 9.08
C ASN A 109 -0.09 -2.64 8.54
N GLY A 110 0.03 -2.71 7.21
CA GLY A 110 1.20 -3.26 6.54
C GLY A 110 1.48 -2.54 5.24
N VAL A 111 2.75 -2.54 4.83
CA VAL A 111 3.20 -2.04 3.54
C VAL A 111 4.11 -3.08 2.88
N TRP A 112 3.86 -3.35 1.60
CA TRP A 112 4.65 -4.24 0.74
C TRP A 112 5.23 -3.45 -0.42
N ILE A 113 6.45 -3.77 -0.79
CA ILE A 113 7.14 -3.11 -1.91
C ILE A 113 7.88 -4.14 -2.76
N ARG A 114 7.94 -3.88 -4.06
CA ARG A 114 8.59 -4.75 -5.04
C ARG A 114 10.10 -4.61 -5.04
N ILE A 115 10.61 -3.44 -4.71
CA ILE A 115 12.04 -3.08 -4.77
C ILE A 115 12.62 -3.21 -3.37
N GLU A 116 13.89 -3.62 -3.27
CA GLU A 116 14.57 -3.74 -2.00
C GLU A 116 14.66 -2.38 -1.29
N PRO A 117 14.08 -2.26 -0.09
CA PRO A 117 14.13 -1.02 0.67
C PRO A 117 15.50 -0.80 1.31
N SER A 118 15.87 0.46 1.50
CA SER A 118 17.06 0.83 2.27
C SER A 118 16.83 0.84 3.78
N ASP A 119 15.56 1.04 4.18
CA ASP A 119 15.16 1.06 5.59
C ASP A 119 13.69 0.65 5.74
N MET A 120 13.35 0.04 6.88
CA MET A 120 12.01 -0.40 7.23
C MET A 120 11.74 -0.13 8.71
N SER A 121 10.55 0.37 9.02
CA SER A 121 10.15 0.64 10.40
C SER A 121 8.70 0.22 10.64
N PRO A 122 8.39 -0.51 11.72
CA PRO A 122 7.01 -0.81 12.12
C PRO A 122 6.26 0.44 12.58
N VAL A 123 6.96 1.45 13.08
CA VAL A 123 6.38 2.70 13.60
C VAL A 123 7.13 3.89 13.01
N THR A 124 6.61 4.45 11.92
CA THR A 124 7.17 5.64 11.26
C THR A 124 6.58 6.93 11.83
N ALA A 125 5.35 6.88 12.34
CA ALA A 125 4.70 7.98 13.07
C ALA A 125 3.91 7.42 14.24
N VAL A 126 3.82 8.20 15.33
CA VAL A 126 3.03 7.85 16.52
C VAL A 126 1.68 8.56 16.45
N ILE A 127 0.61 7.78 16.27
CA ILE A 127 -0.76 8.26 16.25
C ILE A 127 -1.63 7.44 17.21
N PRO A 128 -2.77 7.97 17.70
CA PRO A 128 -3.70 7.24 18.55
C PRO A 128 -4.49 6.16 17.80
N ALA A 129 -3.83 5.14 17.27
CA ALA A 129 -4.42 4.02 16.54
C ALA A 129 -3.39 2.91 16.35
N ALA A 130 -3.56 2.10 15.31
CA ALA A 130 -2.57 1.12 14.86
C ALA A 130 -1.23 1.78 14.47
N ASP A 131 -0.15 1.04 14.55
CA ASP A 131 1.16 1.48 14.08
C ASP A 131 1.11 1.94 12.62
N VAL A 132 2.01 2.85 12.28
CA VAL A 132 2.18 3.38 10.93
C VAL A 132 3.48 2.80 10.33
N PRO A 133 3.47 1.56 9.81
CA PRO A 133 4.64 0.95 9.23
C PRO A 133 5.06 1.64 7.95
N GLY A 134 6.36 1.69 7.71
CA GLY A 134 6.94 2.33 6.55
C GLY A 134 8.13 1.59 5.95
N VAL A 135 8.33 1.79 4.67
CA VAL A 135 9.49 1.34 3.90
C VAL A 135 10.12 2.53 3.19
N CYS A 136 11.43 2.67 3.29
CA CYS A 136 12.19 3.71 2.60
C CYS A 136 12.93 3.10 1.42
N PHE A 137 12.85 3.75 0.27
CA PHE A 137 13.56 3.38 -0.95
C PHE A 137 14.47 4.55 -1.39
N PRO A 138 15.74 4.31 -1.72
CA PRO A 138 16.65 5.37 -2.17
C PRO A 138 16.28 5.82 -3.58
N ILE A 139 16.11 7.13 -3.78
CA ILE A 139 15.96 7.75 -5.10
C ILE A 139 17.33 7.99 -5.72
N ASP A 140 18.23 8.53 -4.92
CA ASP A 140 19.65 8.78 -5.26
C ASP A 140 20.52 8.67 -3.99
N SER A 141 21.77 9.10 -4.08
CA SER A 141 22.73 9.02 -2.96
C SER A 141 22.36 9.92 -1.76
N MET A 142 21.45 10.87 -1.93
CA MET A 142 21.09 11.87 -0.91
C MET A 142 19.62 11.84 -0.52
N ARG A 143 18.72 11.34 -1.38
CA ARG A 143 17.27 11.42 -1.22
C ARG A 143 16.64 10.04 -1.19
N GLY A 144 15.65 9.88 -0.33
CA GLY A 144 14.79 8.70 -0.26
C GLY A 144 13.31 9.02 -0.46
N ILE A 145 12.55 7.99 -0.76
CA ILE A 145 11.09 8.05 -0.74
C ILE A 145 10.59 7.02 0.27
N THR A 146 9.80 7.47 1.24
CA THR A 146 9.22 6.61 2.27
C THR A 146 7.73 6.42 1.98
N PHE A 147 7.32 5.18 1.86
CA PHE A 147 5.91 4.77 1.76
C PHE A 147 5.44 4.27 3.11
N VAL A 148 4.32 4.80 3.60
CA VAL A 148 3.73 4.37 4.87
C VAL A 148 2.28 3.94 4.69
N SER A 149 1.84 2.96 5.49
CA SER A 149 0.45 2.55 5.61
C SER A 149 -0.13 3.14 6.89
N ALA A 150 -1.22 3.91 6.77
CA ALA A 150 -1.83 4.62 7.90
C ALA A 150 -3.34 4.37 8.00
N HIS A 151 -3.82 4.19 9.25
CA HIS A 151 -5.23 4.03 9.57
C HIS A 151 -5.56 4.72 10.89
N PRO A 152 -5.76 6.04 10.92
CA PRO A 152 -6.25 6.77 12.10
C PRO A 152 -7.58 6.22 12.58
N LYS A 153 -7.88 6.36 13.88
CA LYS A 153 -9.19 5.96 14.42
C LYS A 153 -10.33 6.54 13.60
N SER A 154 -11.47 5.84 13.57
CA SER A 154 -12.69 6.41 13.00
C SER A 154 -13.30 7.44 13.95
N PRO A 155 -14.03 8.47 13.46
CA PRO A 155 -14.66 9.47 14.29
C PRO A 155 -15.71 8.86 15.24
N MET A 156 -16.30 7.73 14.89
CA MET A 156 -17.24 6.99 15.72
C MET A 156 -16.60 6.37 16.97
N ARG A 157 -15.28 6.21 17.00
CA ARG A 157 -14.51 5.66 18.12
C ARG A 157 -13.81 6.74 18.95
N GLY A 158 -14.04 8.01 18.66
CA GLY A 158 -13.52 9.16 19.40
C GLY A 158 -13.02 10.28 18.50
N CYS A 159 -13.81 11.35 18.38
CA CYS A 159 -13.49 12.50 17.50
C CYS A 159 -12.15 13.17 17.84
N ARG A 160 -11.78 13.22 19.14
CA ARG A 160 -10.51 13.82 19.57
C ARG A 160 -9.31 13.01 19.09
N GLU A 161 -9.33 11.71 19.29
CA GLU A 161 -8.25 10.80 18.91
C GLU A 161 -8.18 10.62 17.38
N TRP A 162 -9.34 10.59 16.72
CA TRP A 162 -9.43 10.65 15.26
C TRP A 162 -8.74 11.91 14.71
N SER A 163 -9.11 13.09 15.20
CA SER A 163 -8.51 14.35 14.76
C SER A 163 -7.02 14.41 15.07
N ALA A 164 -6.59 13.96 16.26
CA ALA A 164 -5.19 13.90 16.65
C ALA A 164 -4.37 12.95 15.77
N GLY A 165 -4.93 11.79 15.40
CA GLY A 165 -4.29 10.83 14.51
C GLY A 165 -4.04 11.41 13.12
N ILE A 166 -5.03 12.07 12.53
CA ILE A 166 -4.89 12.72 11.22
C ILE A 166 -3.85 13.84 11.27
N ILE A 167 -3.91 14.70 12.27
CA ILE A 167 -2.97 15.84 12.42
C ILE A 167 -1.56 15.32 12.68
N GLY A 168 -1.41 14.25 13.49
CA GLY A 168 -0.12 13.64 13.82
C GLY A 168 0.62 13.10 12.58
N LEU A 169 -0.08 12.62 11.56
CA LEU A 169 0.54 12.24 10.28
C LEU A 169 1.25 13.44 9.61
N GLY A 170 0.89 14.67 9.96
CA GLY A 170 1.53 15.88 9.44
C GLY A 170 3.01 15.98 9.80
N GLU A 171 3.46 15.35 10.90
CA GLU A 171 4.86 15.30 11.30
C GLU A 171 5.73 14.62 10.24
N LEU A 172 5.18 13.64 9.51
CA LEU A 172 5.87 12.96 8.42
C LEU A 172 6.28 13.88 7.27
N ALA A 173 5.64 15.03 7.11
CA ALA A 173 6.01 16.02 6.10
C ALA A 173 7.08 17.01 6.60
N THR A 174 7.25 17.14 7.91
CA THR A 174 8.09 18.19 8.53
C THR A 174 9.39 17.66 9.12
N THR A 175 9.44 16.38 9.50
CA THR A 175 10.60 15.76 10.17
C THR A 175 11.62 15.15 9.19
N GLN A 176 11.35 15.18 7.90
CA GLN A 176 12.20 14.58 6.89
C GLN A 176 13.47 15.38 6.62
N LYS A 177 14.51 14.69 6.16
CA LYS A 177 15.71 15.33 5.60
C LYS A 177 15.33 16.15 4.37
N GLN A 178 16.06 17.22 4.13
CA GLN A 178 15.80 18.07 2.97
C GLN A 178 15.93 17.27 1.66
N GLY A 179 14.84 17.21 0.92
CA GLY A 179 14.78 16.50 -0.36
C GLY A 179 14.16 15.11 -0.30
N ASP A 180 13.97 14.51 0.88
CA ASP A 180 13.24 13.26 1.03
C ASP A 180 11.75 13.45 0.73
N ILE A 181 11.11 12.38 0.30
CA ILE A 181 9.69 12.35 -0.06
C ILE A 181 8.97 11.36 0.85
N THR A 182 7.79 11.74 1.34
CA THR A 182 6.88 10.80 2.00
C THR A 182 5.60 10.61 1.22
N VAL A 183 5.16 9.36 1.15
CA VAL A 183 3.87 8.94 0.62
C VAL A 183 3.10 8.24 1.72
N VAL A 184 1.91 8.78 2.06
CA VAL A 184 0.98 8.17 3.01
C VAL A 184 -0.15 7.52 2.21
N LEU A 185 -0.34 6.24 2.43
CA LEU A 185 -1.36 5.40 1.82
C LEU A 185 -2.28 4.89 2.92
N GLY A 186 -3.59 5.02 2.77
CA GLY A 186 -4.48 4.43 3.77
C GLY A 186 -5.90 4.96 3.81
N ASP A 187 -6.69 4.28 4.62
CA ASP A 187 -7.98 4.74 5.10
C ASP A 187 -7.75 5.77 6.23
N LEU A 188 -7.92 7.04 5.91
CA LEU A 188 -7.76 8.11 6.89
C LEU A 188 -9.06 8.44 7.64
N ASN A 189 -10.14 7.71 7.38
CA ASN A 189 -11.45 7.96 7.97
C ASN A 189 -11.89 9.44 7.85
N SER A 190 -11.41 10.12 6.82
CA SER A 190 -11.52 11.58 6.70
C SER A 190 -11.40 12.00 5.23
N GLY A 191 -11.88 13.19 4.93
CA GLY A 191 -11.76 13.81 3.60
C GLY A 191 -11.70 15.32 3.71
N THR A 192 -11.72 16.02 2.57
CA THR A 192 -11.58 17.48 2.47
C THR A 192 -12.65 18.28 3.25
N ASP A 193 -13.77 17.66 3.57
CA ASP A 193 -14.83 18.26 4.38
C ASP A 193 -14.42 18.43 5.85
N HIS A 194 -13.39 17.69 6.31
CA HIS A 194 -12.93 17.72 7.70
C HIS A 194 -11.76 18.69 7.93
N PRO A 195 -11.85 19.55 8.96
CA PRO A 195 -10.78 20.51 9.28
C PRO A 195 -9.42 19.85 9.54
N SER A 196 -9.40 18.68 10.20
CA SER A 196 -8.16 17.92 10.51
C SER A 196 -7.46 17.46 9.24
N PHE A 197 -8.21 16.99 8.24
CA PHE A 197 -7.66 16.58 6.96
C PHE A 197 -7.08 17.78 6.18
N ARG A 198 -7.78 18.92 6.17
CA ARG A 198 -7.25 20.15 5.58
C ARG A 198 -5.96 20.62 6.28
N LYS A 199 -5.88 20.43 7.62
CA LYS A 199 -4.65 20.71 8.38
C LYS A 199 -3.50 19.80 7.95
N LEU A 200 -3.78 18.52 7.74
CA LEU A 200 -2.80 17.56 7.22
C LEU A 200 -2.27 17.98 5.83
N LEU A 201 -3.14 18.37 4.91
CA LEU A 201 -2.72 18.88 3.61
C LEU A 201 -1.86 20.15 3.75
N ASN A 202 -2.24 21.06 4.64
CA ASN A 202 -1.48 22.29 4.90
C ASN A 202 -0.11 22.06 5.56
N ALA A 203 0.12 20.88 6.15
CA ALA A 203 1.43 20.49 6.68
C ALA A 203 2.45 20.16 5.56
N GLY A 204 2.01 20.08 4.30
CA GLY A 204 2.89 19.86 3.16
C GLY A 204 2.50 18.69 2.25
N PHE A 205 1.41 18.00 2.56
CA PHE A 205 0.89 16.92 1.73
C PHE A 205 0.00 17.42 0.58
N LYS A 206 0.06 16.70 -0.54
CA LYS A 206 -0.89 16.78 -1.65
C LYS A 206 -1.63 15.47 -1.74
N ASP A 207 -2.89 15.51 -2.13
CA ASP A 207 -3.71 14.33 -2.39
C ASP A 207 -3.72 14.02 -3.89
N ALA A 208 -3.48 12.75 -4.25
CA ALA A 208 -3.38 12.32 -5.64
C ALA A 208 -4.66 12.57 -6.43
N ALA A 209 -5.83 12.29 -5.85
CA ALA A 209 -7.12 12.49 -6.50
C ALA A 209 -7.42 13.99 -6.71
N LEU A 210 -7.05 14.83 -5.75
CA LEU A 210 -7.20 16.29 -5.90
C LEU A 210 -6.23 16.85 -6.94
N CYS A 211 -5.00 16.33 -7.01
CA CYS A 211 -4.01 16.77 -8.00
C CYS A 211 -4.39 16.37 -9.42
N GLU A 212 -4.91 15.17 -9.62
CA GLU A 212 -5.35 14.71 -10.93
C GLU A 212 -6.62 15.43 -11.40
N ALA A 213 -7.51 15.82 -10.47
CA ALA A 213 -8.74 16.57 -10.73
C ALA A 213 -9.71 15.92 -11.75
N LYS A 214 -9.69 14.58 -11.87
CA LYS A 214 -10.55 13.82 -12.81
C LYS A 214 -11.82 13.24 -12.18
N GLY A 215 -12.26 13.77 -11.06
CA GLY A 215 -13.49 13.36 -10.40
C GLY A 215 -13.30 12.89 -8.96
N ARG A 216 -14.37 12.34 -8.38
CA ARG A 216 -14.38 11.84 -6.99
C ARG A 216 -14.08 10.35 -6.98
N HIS A 217 -13.05 9.95 -6.24
CA HIS A 217 -12.72 8.55 -5.98
C HIS A 217 -13.25 8.16 -4.59
N ALA A 218 -14.60 8.13 -4.46
CA ALA A 218 -15.24 7.73 -3.22
C ALA A 218 -15.13 6.22 -3.04
N THR A 219 -14.60 5.77 -1.90
CA THR A 219 -14.19 4.40 -1.66
C THR A 219 -15.11 3.62 -0.72
N PHE A 220 -15.88 4.30 0.11
CA PHE A 220 -16.73 3.64 1.11
C PHE A 220 -18.20 4.05 0.98
N PRO A 221 -19.16 3.13 1.15
CA PRO A 221 -18.97 1.68 1.22
C PRO A 221 -18.91 1.04 -0.18
N SER A 222 -18.20 -0.10 -0.31
CA SER A 222 -17.99 -0.76 -1.61
C SER A 222 -19.28 -1.33 -2.23
N TRP A 223 -20.23 -1.78 -1.42
CA TRP A 223 -21.49 -2.43 -1.85
C TRP A 223 -22.57 -1.47 -2.34
N LEU A 224 -22.45 -0.15 -2.07
CA LEU A 224 -23.37 0.85 -2.60
C LEU A 224 -22.79 1.52 -3.86
N PRO A 225 -23.56 1.64 -4.94
CA PRO A 225 -23.12 2.45 -6.07
C PRO A 225 -23.11 3.95 -5.71
N TRP A 226 -24.05 4.38 -4.90
CA TRP A 226 -24.23 5.78 -4.41
C TRP A 226 -25.24 5.79 -3.23
N PRO A 227 -25.06 6.67 -2.20
CA PRO A 227 -23.93 7.57 -2.01
C PRO A 227 -22.69 6.85 -1.45
N ARG A 228 -21.51 7.35 -1.82
CA ARG A 228 -20.21 6.93 -1.26
C ARG A 228 -19.46 8.14 -0.73
N ILE A 229 -18.60 7.90 0.27
CA ILE A 229 -17.71 8.90 0.86
C ILE A 229 -16.25 8.58 0.54
N ILE A 230 -15.39 9.60 0.60
CA ILE A 230 -13.95 9.48 0.38
C ILE A 230 -13.32 9.29 1.76
N LEU A 231 -12.68 8.15 1.99
CA LEU A 231 -11.96 7.82 3.22
C LEU A 231 -10.52 7.41 2.97
N ASP A 232 -10.27 6.78 1.81
CA ASP A 232 -8.96 6.27 1.43
C ASP A 232 -8.22 7.31 0.57
N HIS A 233 -6.92 7.46 0.83
CA HIS A 233 -6.11 8.50 0.23
C HIS A 233 -4.73 7.99 -0.17
N VAL A 234 -4.18 8.63 -1.20
CA VAL A 234 -2.77 8.59 -1.58
C VAL A 234 -2.24 10.01 -1.43
N LEU A 235 -1.57 10.26 -0.31
CA LEU A 235 -0.97 11.56 -0.03
C LEU A 235 0.53 11.52 -0.29
N PHE A 236 1.10 12.62 -0.74
CA PHE A 236 2.54 12.72 -0.98
C PHE A 236 3.06 14.15 -0.74
N THR A 237 4.32 14.25 -0.32
CA THR A 237 5.01 15.54 -0.16
C THR A 237 5.54 16.05 -1.50
N LYS A 238 6.18 17.23 -1.51
CA LYS A 238 6.75 17.83 -2.71
C LYS A 238 7.78 16.90 -3.39
N GLY A 239 7.81 16.88 -4.71
CA GLY A 239 8.76 16.09 -5.50
C GLY A 239 8.11 15.01 -6.36
N LEU A 240 6.78 14.83 -6.24
CA LEU A 240 6.00 13.89 -7.07
C LEU A 240 4.90 14.61 -7.86
N ASP A 241 4.52 13.98 -8.96
CA ASP A 241 3.24 14.17 -9.64
C ASP A 241 2.39 12.90 -9.53
N ALA A 242 1.06 13.07 -9.53
CA ALA A 242 0.11 11.97 -9.48
C ALA A 242 -0.73 11.91 -10.75
N SER A 243 -1.01 10.70 -11.24
CA SER A 243 -1.88 10.42 -12.39
C SER A 243 -2.54 9.05 -12.24
N ASP A 244 -3.48 8.75 -13.15
CA ASP A 244 -4.16 7.46 -13.27
C ASP A 244 -4.80 7.00 -11.95
N VAL A 245 -5.39 7.93 -11.21
CA VAL A 245 -6.10 7.60 -9.98
C VAL A 245 -7.35 6.79 -10.33
N SER A 246 -7.53 5.67 -9.66
CA SER A 246 -8.65 4.77 -9.91
C SER A 246 -9.07 4.02 -8.65
N SER A 247 -10.37 3.76 -8.51
CA SER A 247 -10.91 2.94 -7.44
C SER A 247 -11.66 1.74 -8.01
N PHE A 248 -11.51 0.57 -7.38
CA PHE A 248 -12.12 -0.67 -7.85
C PHE A 248 -12.42 -1.64 -6.69
N CYS A 249 -13.37 -2.55 -6.92
CA CYS A 249 -13.74 -3.55 -5.91
C CYS A 249 -12.65 -4.60 -5.74
N VAL A 250 -12.41 -4.96 -4.48
CA VAL A 250 -11.73 -6.19 -4.07
C VAL A 250 -12.68 -6.99 -3.20
N GLU A 251 -12.88 -8.25 -3.53
CA GLU A 251 -13.82 -9.12 -2.84
C GLU A 251 -13.54 -9.20 -1.33
N GLY A 252 -14.59 -9.15 -0.52
CA GLY A 252 -14.53 -9.26 0.94
C GLY A 252 -14.26 -7.95 1.68
N SER A 253 -13.76 -6.90 1.00
CA SER A 253 -13.62 -5.58 1.59
C SER A 253 -14.92 -4.78 1.49
N ASP A 254 -15.17 -3.93 2.48
CA ASP A 254 -16.22 -2.90 2.45
C ASP A 254 -15.73 -1.54 1.93
N HIS A 255 -14.44 -1.45 1.60
CA HIS A 255 -13.87 -0.34 0.85
C HIS A 255 -13.56 -0.74 -0.59
N LEU A 256 -13.52 0.23 -1.49
CA LEU A 256 -12.85 0.08 -2.78
C LEU A 256 -11.35 0.29 -2.59
N ALA A 257 -10.54 -0.52 -3.25
CA ALA A 257 -9.12 -0.22 -3.38
C ALA A 257 -8.94 1.10 -4.12
N LEU A 258 -7.98 1.92 -3.69
CA LEU A 258 -7.56 3.14 -4.37
C LEU A 258 -6.14 2.96 -4.90
N ALA A 259 -5.94 3.19 -6.18
CA ALA A 259 -4.64 3.13 -6.82
C ALA A 259 -4.30 4.44 -7.53
N ALA A 260 -3.02 4.79 -7.57
CA ALA A 260 -2.50 5.96 -8.26
C ALA A 260 -1.12 5.67 -8.85
N THR A 261 -0.75 6.40 -9.90
CA THR A 261 0.61 6.44 -10.41
C THR A 261 1.30 7.69 -9.86
N LEU A 262 2.44 7.51 -9.20
CA LEU A 262 3.30 8.59 -8.71
C LEU A 262 4.57 8.64 -9.56
N THR A 263 4.95 9.84 -10.00
CA THR A 263 6.14 10.06 -10.85
C THR A 263 7.03 11.10 -10.21
N LEU A 264 8.33 10.83 -10.09
CA LEU A 264 9.34 11.78 -9.62
C LEU A 264 9.46 12.96 -10.60
N LYS A 265 9.64 14.16 -10.03
CA LYS A 265 9.90 15.39 -10.78
C LYS A 265 11.37 15.60 -11.06
#